data_043e008341db0f9669ecdbc9bccd3fd1
#
_entry.id   043e008341db0f9669ecdbc9bccd3fd1
#
_cell.length_a   1.000
_cell.length_b   1.000
_cell.length_c   1.000
_cell.angle_alpha   90.00
_cell.angle_beta   90.00
_cell.angle_gamma   90.00
#
_symmetry.space_group_name_H-M   'P 1'
#
loop_
_entity.id
_entity.type
_entity.pdbx_description
1 polymer ?
#
loop_
_entity_poly.entity_id
_entity_poly.type
_entity_poly.pdbx_seq_one_letter_code
_entity_poly.pdbx_strand_id
1 'polypeptide(L)'
;MKTLKLGTRGSALALKQAEMTEAALGKAFPELEVERVIIKTTGDRRTDVALNEVAKAEGIWDKGVFIKELEVALEAGEIDVAVHSLKDLPTVLEDPFQLRSVLERASVADAWIGKIPWSEVEKVSRVGTSSVRRERQVKFLKPGAKVVDLRGNVPTRIKKAALDADYDGIILAEAGLNRLGYPTEGMFEIERHPLFVECLAEKNFFPAAGQGAVGLEIRSGDEETGVIIDALNHEETWNRVFAEREFLRLLDAGCSTPIGVWSTLEGEHLEMGARVFPEGSGMLRKASASGVVPMEVAHQLFENLK
;
A
#
# COMPACT_ATOMS: atom_id res chain seq x y z
N MET A 1 31.26 4.30 -14.97
CA MET A 1 30.23 4.53 -13.91
C MET A 1 29.66 3.19 -13.53
N LYS A 2 29.37 2.98 -12.25
CA LYS A 2 28.70 1.74 -11.79
C LYS A 2 27.24 1.81 -12.22
N THR A 3 26.72 0.75 -12.85
CA THR A 3 25.29 0.61 -13.15
C THR A 3 24.54 0.37 -11.85
N LEU A 4 23.49 1.15 -11.58
CA LEU A 4 22.59 0.96 -10.42
C LEU A 4 21.54 -0.10 -10.78
N LYS A 5 21.50 -1.19 -10.01
CA LYS A 5 20.55 -2.29 -10.21
C LYS A 5 19.29 -2.08 -9.39
N LEU A 6 18.17 -1.81 -10.08
CA LEU A 6 16.86 -1.54 -9.49
C LEU A 6 16.01 -2.81 -9.49
N GLY A 7 15.79 -3.40 -8.33
CA GLY A 7 14.98 -4.59 -8.13
C GLY A 7 13.49 -4.26 -8.02
N THR A 8 12.66 -5.02 -8.72
CA THR A 8 11.21 -4.90 -8.66
C THR A 8 10.50 -6.23 -8.91
N ARG A 9 9.24 -6.34 -8.49
CA ARG A 9 8.38 -7.48 -8.84
C ARG A 9 7.89 -7.39 -10.29
N GLY A 10 7.45 -8.52 -10.85
CA GLY A 10 6.96 -8.60 -12.24
C GLY A 10 5.50 -8.18 -12.44
N SER A 11 4.75 -7.75 -11.42
CA SER A 11 3.37 -7.30 -11.60
C SER A 11 3.30 -5.95 -12.34
N ALA A 12 2.23 -5.72 -13.12
CA ALA A 12 2.06 -4.48 -13.88
C ALA A 12 2.21 -3.22 -13.00
N LEU A 13 1.67 -3.24 -11.77
CA LEU A 13 1.79 -2.13 -10.83
C LEU A 13 3.23 -1.94 -10.33
N ALA A 14 3.94 -3.03 -10.02
CA ALA A 14 5.33 -2.96 -9.56
C ALA A 14 6.25 -2.45 -10.68
N LEU A 15 6.06 -2.90 -11.91
CA LEU A 15 6.78 -2.39 -13.08
C LEU A 15 6.56 -0.89 -13.27
N LYS A 16 5.31 -0.42 -13.07
CA LYS A 16 5.02 1.01 -13.16
C LYS A 16 5.69 1.83 -12.06
N GLN A 17 5.80 1.28 -10.85
CA GLN A 17 6.54 1.91 -9.75
C GLN A 17 8.05 1.96 -10.03
N ALA A 18 8.61 0.90 -10.63
CA ALA A 18 10.00 0.90 -11.08
C ALA A 18 10.24 1.95 -12.17
N GLU A 19 9.36 2.07 -13.17
CA GLU A 19 9.42 3.13 -14.20
C GLU A 19 9.41 4.54 -13.59
N MET A 20 8.60 4.77 -12.57
CA MET A 20 8.58 6.05 -11.84
C MET A 20 9.93 6.33 -11.17
N THR A 21 10.52 5.32 -10.55
CA THR A 21 11.82 5.43 -9.88
C THR A 21 12.94 5.67 -10.89
N GLU A 22 12.96 4.94 -12.01
CA GLU A 22 13.91 5.16 -13.11
C GLU A 22 13.81 6.57 -13.70
N ALA A 23 12.58 7.06 -13.90
CA ALA A 23 12.36 8.42 -14.39
C ALA A 23 12.88 9.48 -13.40
N ALA A 24 12.70 9.26 -12.08
CA ALA A 24 13.22 10.14 -11.05
C ALA A 24 14.76 10.11 -11.01
N LEU A 25 15.37 8.93 -11.10
CA LEU A 25 16.82 8.75 -11.19
C LEU A 25 17.39 9.43 -12.42
N GLY A 26 16.80 9.21 -13.60
CA GLY A 26 17.25 9.84 -14.85
C GLY A 26 17.15 11.37 -14.84
N LYS A 27 16.18 11.93 -14.11
CA LYS A 27 16.07 13.37 -13.89
C LYS A 27 17.14 13.92 -12.95
N ALA A 28 17.42 13.21 -11.85
CA ALA A 28 18.40 13.64 -10.85
C ALA A 28 19.85 13.37 -11.30
N PHE A 29 20.07 12.29 -12.03
CA PHE A 29 21.39 11.79 -12.45
C PHE A 29 21.35 11.34 -13.91
N PRO A 30 21.38 12.27 -14.89
CA PRO A 30 21.27 11.93 -16.33
C PRO A 30 22.33 10.96 -16.87
N GLU A 31 23.50 10.91 -16.22
CA GLU A 31 24.62 10.03 -16.61
C GLU A 31 24.62 8.69 -15.88
N LEU A 32 23.66 8.45 -14.97
CA LEU A 32 23.57 7.20 -14.23
C LEU A 32 22.91 6.13 -15.11
N GLU A 33 23.61 5.03 -15.30
CA GLU A 33 23.03 3.86 -15.93
C GLU A 33 22.21 3.07 -14.89
N VAL A 34 20.93 2.79 -15.20
CA VAL A 34 20.03 2.03 -14.34
C VAL A 34 19.62 0.74 -15.03
N GLU A 35 19.85 -0.40 -14.39
CA GLU A 35 19.43 -1.72 -14.84
C GLU A 35 18.22 -2.19 -14.02
N ARG A 36 17.08 -2.46 -14.67
CA ARG A 36 15.92 -3.04 -14.01
C ARG A 36 16.06 -4.55 -13.89
N VAL A 37 16.00 -5.07 -12.66
CA VAL A 37 16.04 -6.50 -12.35
C VAL A 37 14.66 -6.95 -11.85
N ILE A 38 14.04 -7.90 -12.56
CA ILE A 38 12.71 -8.41 -12.18
C ILE A 38 12.89 -9.64 -11.30
N ILE A 39 12.44 -9.51 -10.04
CA ILE A 39 12.47 -10.59 -9.03
C ILE A 39 11.09 -11.25 -8.96
N LYS A 40 11.04 -12.56 -9.10
CA LYS A 40 9.80 -13.35 -8.98
C LYS A 40 9.57 -13.76 -7.53
N THR A 41 8.57 -13.19 -6.89
CA THR A 41 8.26 -13.50 -5.49
C THR A 41 7.30 -14.69 -5.34
N THR A 42 7.29 -15.31 -4.16
CA THR A 42 6.37 -16.40 -3.80
C THR A 42 4.92 -15.93 -3.86
N GLY A 43 4.63 -14.69 -3.42
CA GLY A 43 3.30 -14.11 -3.50
C GLY A 43 2.79 -13.90 -4.93
N ASP A 44 3.68 -13.71 -5.91
CA ASP A 44 3.32 -13.63 -7.33
C ASP A 44 3.04 -15.00 -7.96
N ARG A 45 3.67 -16.07 -7.44
CA ARG A 45 3.49 -17.45 -7.92
C ARG A 45 2.23 -18.13 -7.37
N ARG A 46 1.90 -17.87 -6.08
CA ARG A 46 0.82 -18.53 -5.35
C ARG A 46 -0.40 -17.63 -5.24
N THR A 47 -1.14 -17.51 -6.35
CA THR A 47 -2.40 -16.75 -6.42
C THR A 47 -3.64 -17.59 -6.11
N ASP A 48 -3.46 -18.89 -5.95
CA ASP A 48 -4.46 -19.94 -5.73
C ASP A 48 -4.85 -20.15 -4.26
N VAL A 49 -3.98 -19.74 -3.32
CA VAL A 49 -4.12 -19.96 -1.87
C VAL A 49 -4.19 -18.62 -1.12
N ALA A 50 -4.87 -18.56 0.02
CA ALA A 50 -4.93 -17.35 0.85
C ALA A 50 -3.53 -16.92 1.33
N LEU A 51 -3.25 -15.59 1.39
CA LEU A 51 -1.91 -15.07 1.76
C LEU A 51 -1.45 -15.56 3.13
N ASN A 52 -2.35 -15.60 4.10
CA ASN A 52 -2.05 -16.11 5.44
C ASN A 52 -1.69 -17.60 5.47
N GLU A 53 -2.21 -18.40 4.55
CA GLU A 53 -1.86 -19.82 4.42
C GLU A 53 -0.51 -19.98 3.74
N VAL A 54 -0.20 -19.16 2.70
CA VAL A 54 1.12 -19.14 2.07
C VAL A 54 2.17 -18.69 3.09
N ALA A 55 1.91 -17.61 3.82
CA ALA A 55 2.81 -17.09 4.85
C ALA A 55 3.08 -18.11 5.96
N LYS A 56 2.04 -18.83 6.45
CA LYS A 56 2.19 -19.90 7.43
C LYS A 56 3.01 -21.07 6.90
N ALA A 57 2.79 -21.47 5.65
CA ALA A 57 3.54 -22.58 5.04
C ALA A 57 5.03 -22.25 4.86
N GLU A 58 5.36 -21.00 4.58
CA GLU A 58 6.73 -20.50 4.40
C GLU A 58 7.39 -20.03 5.71
N GLY A 59 6.63 -19.97 6.82
CA GLY A 59 7.14 -19.48 8.11
C GLY A 59 7.46 -17.98 8.11
N ILE A 60 6.81 -17.21 7.26
CA ILE A 60 6.97 -15.77 7.09
C ILE A 60 5.68 -15.02 7.41
N TRP A 61 5.79 -13.71 7.69
CA TRP A 61 4.64 -12.83 7.89
C TRP A 61 3.84 -12.65 6.58
N ASP A 62 2.54 -12.43 6.67
CA ASP A 62 1.59 -12.37 5.53
C ASP A 62 2.08 -11.55 4.33
N LYS A 63 2.80 -10.44 4.55
CA LYS A 63 3.36 -9.59 3.48
C LYS A 63 4.79 -9.95 3.11
N GLY A 64 5.53 -10.66 3.95
CA GLY A 64 6.88 -11.16 3.66
C GLY A 64 6.95 -11.97 2.38
N VAL A 65 5.85 -12.60 1.96
CA VAL A 65 5.75 -13.34 0.68
C VAL A 65 5.97 -12.48 -0.58
N PHE A 66 5.98 -11.15 -0.45
CA PHE A 66 6.23 -10.21 -1.55
C PHE A 66 7.57 -9.48 -1.45
N ILE A 67 8.27 -9.60 -0.33
CA ILE A 67 9.44 -8.78 0.03
C ILE A 67 10.69 -9.63 0.14
N LYS A 68 10.58 -10.82 0.75
CA LYS A 68 11.69 -11.68 1.09
C LYS A 68 12.67 -11.93 -0.07
N GLU A 69 12.18 -12.20 -1.26
CA GLU A 69 13.07 -12.46 -2.39
C GLU A 69 13.79 -11.19 -2.90
N LEU A 70 13.18 -10.00 -2.68
CA LEU A 70 13.84 -8.72 -2.95
C LEU A 70 14.95 -8.45 -1.92
N GLU A 71 14.67 -8.70 -0.63
CA GLU A 71 15.67 -8.60 0.44
C GLU A 71 16.83 -9.57 0.25
N VAL A 72 16.55 -10.83 -0.14
CA VAL A 72 17.59 -11.81 -0.50
C VAL A 72 18.46 -11.32 -1.66
N ALA A 73 17.86 -10.73 -2.69
CA ALA A 73 18.59 -10.16 -3.82
C ALA A 73 19.41 -8.92 -3.43
N LEU A 74 18.89 -8.08 -2.51
CA LEU A 74 19.65 -6.96 -1.91
C LEU A 74 20.86 -7.47 -1.13
N GLU A 75 20.68 -8.44 -0.26
CA GLU A 75 21.74 -9.00 0.57
C GLU A 75 22.83 -9.67 -0.29
N ALA A 76 22.43 -10.40 -1.34
CA ALA A 76 23.34 -11.02 -2.29
C ALA A 76 24.08 -10.03 -3.22
N GLY A 77 23.70 -8.73 -3.23
CA GLY A 77 24.24 -7.72 -4.14
C GLY A 77 23.80 -7.93 -5.59
N GLU A 78 22.73 -8.70 -5.81
CA GLU A 78 22.12 -8.87 -7.14
C GLU A 78 21.36 -7.61 -7.56
N ILE A 79 20.84 -6.86 -6.60
CA ILE A 79 20.24 -5.53 -6.75
C ILE A 79 20.83 -4.56 -5.72
N ASP A 80 20.78 -3.27 -6.01
CA ASP A 80 21.25 -2.21 -5.12
C ASP A 80 20.08 -1.53 -4.41
N VAL A 81 18.91 -1.46 -5.07
CA VAL A 81 17.68 -0.83 -4.56
C VAL A 81 16.50 -1.75 -4.82
N ALA A 82 15.62 -1.93 -3.85
CA ALA A 82 14.32 -2.59 -4.03
C ALA A 82 13.18 -1.56 -4.01
N VAL A 83 12.27 -1.66 -4.98
CA VAL A 83 11.12 -0.77 -5.14
C VAL A 83 9.87 -1.44 -4.59
N HIS A 84 9.21 -0.76 -3.64
CA HIS A 84 8.03 -1.29 -2.95
C HIS A 84 6.81 -0.38 -3.02
N SER A 85 5.61 -0.96 -3.06
CA SER A 85 4.42 -0.30 -2.55
C SER A 85 4.59 -0.18 -1.03
N LEU A 86 4.81 1.01 -0.49
CA LEU A 86 5.24 1.20 0.90
C LEU A 86 4.30 0.56 1.93
N LYS A 87 3.00 0.54 1.67
CA LYS A 87 2.00 -0.10 2.54
C LYS A 87 2.19 -1.60 2.73
N ASP A 88 2.99 -2.24 1.85
CA ASP A 88 3.26 -3.68 1.91
C ASP A 88 4.60 -3.98 2.62
N LEU A 89 5.43 -2.96 2.87
CA LEU A 89 6.68 -3.06 3.60
C LEU A 89 6.43 -3.07 5.12
N PRO A 90 7.03 -3.98 5.91
CA PRO A 90 6.93 -3.98 7.37
C PRO A 90 7.30 -2.64 7.99
N THR A 91 6.68 -2.29 9.12
CA THR A 91 7.00 -1.04 9.84
C THR A 91 8.38 -1.04 10.46
N VAL A 92 8.86 -2.22 10.85
CA VAL A 92 10.22 -2.48 11.30
C VAL A 92 10.86 -3.39 10.27
N LEU A 93 11.99 -2.97 9.72
CA LEU A 93 12.81 -3.79 8.83
C LEU A 93 13.89 -4.47 9.66
N GLU A 94 14.23 -5.70 9.31
CA GLU A 94 15.33 -6.44 9.93
C GLU A 94 16.66 -6.00 9.29
N ASP A 95 17.74 -6.04 10.09
CA ASP A 95 19.09 -5.89 9.53
C ASP A 95 19.37 -6.96 8.47
N PRO A 96 20.03 -6.63 7.35
CA PRO A 96 20.75 -5.38 7.08
C PRO A 96 19.99 -4.41 6.15
N PHE A 97 18.69 -4.25 6.29
CA PHE A 97 17.87 -3.44 5.37
C PHE A 97 17.37 -2.14 5.99
N GLN A 98 17.18 -1.12 5.15
CA GLN A 98 16.55 0.15 5.54
C GLN A 98 15.69 0.74 4.42
N LEU A 99 14.55 1.31 4.79
CA LEU A 99 13.83 2.24 3.93
C LEU A 99 14.62 3.55 3.87
N ARG A 100 15.17 3.88 2.70
CA ARG A 100 16.05 5.05 2.56
C ARG A 100 15.33 6.29 2.08
N SER A 101 14.38 6.13 1.15
CA SER A 101 13.60 7.26 0.65
C SER A 101 12.22 6.83 0.17
N VAL A 102 11.38 7.83 -0.11
CA VAL A 102 10.07 7.66 -0.72
C VAL A 102 9.89 8.66 -1.86
N LEU A 103 9.23 8.24 -2.93
CA LEU A 103 8.84 9.14 -4.00
C LEU A 103 7.63 9.98 -3.58
N GLU A 104 7.33 11.04 -4.36
CA GLU A 104 6.11 11.84 -4.20
C GLU A 104 4.88 10.93 -4.12
N ARG A 105 4.03 11.20 -3.13
CA ARG A 105 2.89 10.34 -2.78
C ARG A 105 1.73 10.56 -3.74
N ALA A 106 1.22 9.50 -4.32
CA ALA A 106 -0.06 9.51 -5.01
C ALA A 106 -1.23 9.54 -4.00
N SER A 107 -2.46 9.65 -4.51
CA SER A 107 -3.68 9.59 -3.68
C SER A 107 -3.63 8.44 -2.67
N VAL A 108 -4.04 8.76 -1.44
CA VAL A 108 -4.12 7.79 -0.33
C VAL A 108 -5.46 7.06 -0.30
N ALA A 109 -6.46 7.55 -1.04
CA ALA A 109 -7.82 7.03 -0.99
C ALA A 109 -7.92 5.59 -1.48
N ASP A 110 -8.96 4.91 -1.00
CA ASP A 110 -9.48 3.71 -1.64
C ASP A 110 -10.55 4.10 -2.67
N ALA A 111 -10.76 3.28 -3.68
CA ALA A 111 -11.80 3.43 -4.67
C ALA A 111 -12.72 2.22 -4.71
N TRP A 112 -14.01 2.47 -4.78
CA TRP A 112 -15.02 1.50 -5.15
C TRP A 112 -15.03 1.29 -6.65
N ILE A 113 -15.11 0.05 -7.10
CA ILE A 113 -15.27 -0.34 -8.50
C ILE A 113 -16.35 -1.40 -8.55
N GLY A 114 -17.53 -1.06 -9.07
CA GLY A 114 -18.68 -1.94 -8.95
C GLY A 114 -19.70 -1.83 -10.08
N LYS A 115 -20.56 -2.85 -10.17
CA LYS A 115 -21.71 -2.91 -11.09
C LYS A 115 -22.83 -1.93 -10.69
N ILE A 116 -22.80 -1.49 -9.43
CA ILE A 116 -23.72 -0.50 -8.83
C ILE A 116 -22.90 0.60 -8.17
N PRO A 117 -23.45 1.83 -7.99
CA PRO A 117 -22.82 2.89 -7.21
C PRO A 117 -22.58 2.48 -5.76
N TRP A 118 -21.55 3.06 -5.11
CA TRP A 118 -21.25 2.81 -3.69
C TRP A 118 -22.44 3.14 -2.77
N SER A 119 -23.22 4.17 -3.12
CA SER A 119 -24.42 4.56 -2.38
C SER A 119 -25.47 3.44 -2.31
N GLU A 120 -25.56 2.61 -3.36
CA GLU A 120 -26.53 1.52 -3.50
C GLU A 120 -26.05 0.17 -2.94
N VAL A 121 -24.84 0.11 -2.38
CA VAL A 121 -24.34 -1.11 -1.72
C VAL A 121 -25.16 -1.37 -0.44
N GLU A 122 -25.85 -2.50 -0.42
CA GLU A 122 -26.80 -2.91 0.63
C GLU A 122 -26.46 -4.28 1.25
N LYS A 123 -27.39 -4.82 2.09
CA LYS A 123 -27.22 -6.07 2.85
C LYS A 123 -26.90 -7.31 2.02
N VAL A 124 -27.35 -7.36 0.78
CA VAL A 124 -27.14 -8.53 -0.10
C VAL A 124 -25.93 -8.35 -1.01
N SER A 125 -25.36 -7.15 -1.07
CA SER A 125 -24.23 -6.83 -1.95
C SER A 125 -22.96 -7.57 -1.54
N ARG A 126 -22.25 -8.10 -2.53
CA ARG A 126 -20.98 -8.83 -2.37
C ARG A 126 -19.80 -7.94 -2.72
N VAL A 127 -19.04 -7.56 -1.70
CA VAL A 127 -17.91 -6.64 -1.80
C VAL A 127 -16.61 -7.44 -1.76
N GLY A 128 -15.86 -7.43 -2.86
CA GLY A 128 -14.61 -8.15 -3.00
C GLY A 128 -13.42 -7.43 -2.34
N THR A 129 -12.81 -8.04 -1.35
CA THR A 129 -11.53 -7.61 -0.77
C THR A 129 -10.92 -8.70 0.10
N SER A 130 -9.59 -8.86 0.07
CA SER A 130 -8.82 -9.69 1.03
C SER A 130 -8.16 -8.85 2.12
N SER A 131 -8.40 -7.54 2.16
CA SER A 131 -7.85 -6.65 3.17
C SER A 131 -8.74 -6.60 4.40
N VAL A 132 -8.22 -7.05 5.54
CA VAL A 132 -8.94 -7.01 6.84
C VAL A 132 -9.36 -5.58 7.19
N ARG A 133 -8.51 -4.57 6.92
CA ARG A 133 -8.83 -3.16 7.11
C ARG A 133 -10.06 -2.75 6.29
N ARG A 134 -10.10 -3.10 4.99
CA ARG A 134 -11.24 -2.78 4.11
C ARG A 134 -12.48 -3.54 4.52
N GLU A 135 -12.36 -4.81 4.82
CA GLU A 135 -13.45 -5.64 5.30
C GLU A 135 -14.15 -5.02 6.52
N ARG A 136 -13.37 -4.63 7.54
CA ARG A 136 -13.93 -4.03 8.76
C ARG A 136 -14.62 -2.70 8.49
N GLN A 137 -14.08 -1.88 7.60
CA GLN A 137 -14.70 -0.61 7.21
C GLN A 137 -15.96 -0.82 6.39
N VAL A 138 -15.99 -1.78 5.46
CA VAL A 138 -17.21 -2.14 4.73
C VAL A 138 -18.30 -2.58 5.71
N LYS A 139 -18.01 -3.51 6.61
CA LYS A 139 -18.96 -3.97 7.62
C LYS A 139 -19.48 -2.85 8.54
N PHE A 140 -18.64 -1.84 8.81
CA PHE A 140 -19.03 -0.68 9.60
C PHE A 140 -19.91 0.30 8.82
N LEU A 141 -19.55 0.62 7.57
CA LEU A 141 -20.25 1.63 6.75
C LEU A 141 -21.47 1.07 6.04
N LYS A 142 -21.47 -0.21 5.70
CA LYS A 142 -22.51 -0.94 4.97
C LYS A 142 -22.89 -2.21 5.75
N PRO A 143 -23.58 -2.07 6.90
CA PRO A 143 -23.94 -3.20 7.74
C PRO A 143 -24.81 -4.21 6.99
N GLY A 144 -24.32 -5.43 6.87
CA GLY A 144 -24.99 -6.52 6.17
C GLY A 144 -24.48 -6.78 4.75
N ALA A 145 -23.65 -5.92 4.16
CA ALA A 145 -22.92 -6.26 2.95
C ALA A 145 -22.01 -7.48 3.22
N LYS A 146 -21.98 -8.41 2.26
CA LYS A 146 -21.15 -9.62 2.35
C LYS A 146 -19.76 -9.32 1.80
N VAL A 147 -18.74 -9.47 2.62
CA VAL A 147 -17.36 -9.38 2.14
C VAL A 147 -16.92 -10.75 1.63
N VAL A 148 -16.37 -10.76 0.41
CA VAL A 148 -15.91 -11.95 -0.31
C VAL A 148 -14.42 -11.80 -0.58
N ASP A 149 -13.64 -12.87 -0.38
CA ASP A 149 -12.21 -12.86 -0.66
C ASP A 149 -11.93 -12.56 -2.14
N LEU A 150 -10.94 -11.69 -2.41
CA LEU A 150 -10.58 -11.26 -3.76
C LEU A 150 -9.07 -11.29 -3.96
N ARG A 151 -8.59 -12.19 -4.82
CA ARG A 151 -7.18 -12.38 -5.12
C ARG A 151 -6.84 -12.01 -6.57
N GLY A 152 -5.56 -11.74 -6.78
CA GLY A 152 -4.99 -11.37 -8.06
C GLY A 152 -4.36 -9.96 -8.06
N ASN A 153 -3.71 -9.58 -9.16
CA ASN A 153 -3.25 -8.22 -9.39
C ASN A 153 -4.40 -7.26 -9.73
N VAL A 154 -4.14 -5.96 -9.82
CA VAL A 154 -5.18 -4.94 -10.08
C VAL A 154 -6.00 -5.24 -11.34
N PRO A 155 -5.42 -5.50 -12.53
CA PRO A 155 -6.20 -5.85 -13.71
C PRO A 155 -7.09 -7.08 -13.53
N THR A 156 -6.55 -8.15 -12.92
CA THR A 156 -7.29 -9.38 -12.65
C THR A 156 -8.49 -9.13 -11.73
N ARG A 157 -8.31 -8.31 -10.68
CA ARG A 157 -9.41 -7.99 -9.75
C ARG A 157 -10.50 -7.15 -10.42
N ILE A 158 -10.13 -6.19 -11.26
CA ILE A 158 -11.10 -5.37 -12.03
C ILE A 158 -11.88 -6.27 -12.99
N LYS A 159 -11.21 -7.19 -13.69
CA LYS A 159 -11.87 -8.15 -14.56
C LYS A 159 -12.85 -9.04 -13.78
N LYS A 160 -12.50 -9.52 -12.60
CA LYS A 160 -13.40 -10.25 -11.70
C LYS A 160 -14.61 -9.41 -11.29
N ALA A 161 -14.42 -8.14 -10.93
CA ALA A 161 -15.52 -7.24 -10.60
C ALA A 161 -16.53 -7.11 -11.74
N ALA A 162 -16.07 -7.07 -12.99
CA ALA A 162 -16.92 -6.96 -14.16
C ALA A 162 -17.66 -8.27 -14.48
N LEU A 163 -16.93 -9.38 -14.54
CA LEU A 163 -17.39 -10.62 -15.17
C LEU A 163 -17.90 -11.68 -14.19
N ASP A 164 -17.38 -11.68 -12.96
CA ASP A 164 -17.72 -12.71 -11.98
C ASP A 164 -19.01 -12.33 -11.24
N ALA A 165 -19.94 -13.27 -11.19
CA ALA A 165 -21.20 -13.10 -10.49
C ALA A 165 -21.02 -13.06 -8.96
N ASP A 166 -19.86 -13.45 -8.42
CA ASP A 166 -19.57 -13.42 -6.98
C ASP A 166 -19.27 -12.04 -6.44
N TYR A 167 -19.14 -11.01 -7.31
CA TYR A 167 -18.87 -9.65 -6.90
C TYR A 167 -19.89 -8.66 -7.48
N ASP A 168 -20.48 -7.82 -6.62
CA ASP A 168 -21.23 -6.63 -7.04
C ASP A 168 -20.26 -5.45 -7.20
N GLY A 169 -19.08 -5.53 -6.56
CA GLY A 169 -17.95 -4.64 -6.75
C GLY A 169 -16.81 -4.97 -5.79
N ILE A 170 -15.72 -4.22 -5.93
CA ILE A 170 -14.47 -4.42 -5.23
C ILE A 170 -13.91 -3.10 -4.70
N ILE A 171 -12.97 -3.17 -3.75
CA ILE A 171 -12.26 -1.98 -3.25
C ILE A 171 -10.77 -2.12 -3.56
N LEU A 172 -10.22 -1.13 -4.27
CA LEU A 172 -8.80 -1.02 -4.59
C LEU A 172 -8.23 0.30 -4.09
N ALA A 173 -6.90 0.44 -4.03
CA ALA A 173 -6.27 1.73 -3.80
C ALA A 173 -6.31 2.57 -5.10
N GLU A 174 -6.78 3.79 -5.02
CA GLU A 174 -6.87 4.73 -6.14
C GLU A 174 -5.51 4.94 -6.84
N ALA A 175 -4.43 5.05 -6.05
CA ALA A 175 -3.08 5.13 -6.60
C ALA A 175 -2.71 3.99 -7.57
N GLY A 176 -3.24 2.78 -7.33
CA GLY A 176 -3.04 1.64 -8.21
C GLY A 176 -3.78 1.77 -9.53
N LEU A 177 -4.99 2.34 -9.50
CA LEU A 177 -5.79 2.63 -10.70
C LEU A 177 -5.10 3.69 -11.54
N ASN A 178 -4.74 4.83 -10.94
CA ASN A 178 -4.06 5.94 -11.60
C ASN A 178 -2.77 5.49 -12.29
N ARG A 179 -1.93 4.73 -11.59
CA ARG A 179 -0.65 4.25 -12.15
C ARG A 179 -0.82 3.31 -13.34
N LEU A 180 -1.92 2.58 -13.39
CA LEU A 180 -2.23 1.66 -14.48
C LEU A 180 -3.15 2.26 -15.56
N GLY A 181 -3.49 3.55 -15.45
CA GLY A 181 -4.30 4.26 -16.44
C GLY A 181 -5.79 3.93 -16.40
N TYR A 182 -6.29 3.36 -15.30
CA TYR A 182 -7.72 3.21 -15.07
C TYR A 182 -8.33 4.52 -14.57
N PRO A 183 -9.59 4.81 -14.90
CA PRO A 183 -10.30 5.94 -14.33
C PRO A 183 -10.47 5.77 -12.81
N THR A 184 -10.57 6.89 -12.09
CA THR A 184 -10.78 6.92 -10.64
C THR A 184 -12.15 7.47 -10.25
N GLU A 185 -12.89 7.96 -11.23
CA GLU A 185 -14.27 8.43 -11.06
C GLU A 185 -15.11 8.16 -12.32
N GLY A 186 -16.42 8.17 -12.18
CA GLY A 186 -17.37 8.00 -13.27
C GLY A 186 -17.62 6.54 -13.62
N MET A 187 -17.62 6.23 -14.91
CA MET A 187 -17.90 4.89 -15.43
C MET A 187 -16.86 4.47 -16.49
N PHE A 188 -16.57 3.19 -16.55
CA PHE A 188 -15.80 2.58 -17.65
C PHE A 188 -16.29 1.14 -17.90
N GLU A 189 -15.79 0.53 -18.97
CA GLU A 189 -16.21 -0.81 -19.36
C GLU A 189 -15.04 -1.79 -19.41
N ILE A 190 -15.28 -3.00 -18.95
CA ILE A 190 -14.41 -4.17 -19.15
C ILE A 190 -15.19 -5.21 -19.94
N GLU A 191 -14.73 -5.52 -21.14
CA GLU A 191 -15.37 -6.52 -22.02
C GLU A 191 -16.89 -6.26 -22.20
N ARG A 192 -17.28 -4.98 -22.38
CA ARG A 192 -18.66 -4.48 -22.49
C ARG A 192 -19.50 -4.56 -21.21
N HIS A 193 -18.89 -4.79 -20.05
CA HIS A 193 -19.56 -4.73 -18.76
C HIS A 193 -19.23 -3.38 -18.08
N PRO A 194 -20.23 -2.51 -17.88
CA PRO A 194 -20.02 -1.22 -17.26
C PRO A 194 -19.73 -1.36 -15.77
N LEU A 195 -18.79 -0.55 -15.28
CA LEU A 195 -18.42 -0.44 -13.88
C LEU A 195 -18.45 1.03 -13.45
N PHE A 196 -19.04 1.31 -12.31
CA PHE A 196 -18.89 2.57 -11.60
C PHE A 196 -17.54 2.62 -10.91
N VAL A 197 -16.91 3.78 -10.89
CA VAL A 197 -15.71 4.04 -10.10
C VAL A 197 -15.97 5.27 -9.24
N GLU A 198 -15.76 5.12 -7.93
CA GLU A 198 -15.98 6.19 -6.97
C GLU A 198 -14.84 6.22 -5.95
N CYS A 199 -14.21 7.38 -5.78
CA CYS A 199 -13.22 7.61 -4.72
C CYS A 199 -13.94 7.59 -3.36
N LEU A 200 -13.42 6.81 -2.43
CA LEU A 200 -13.89 6.75 -1.05
C LEU A 200 -13.05 7.72 -0.22
N ALA A 201 -13.62 8.88 0.13
CA ALA A 201 -12.92 9.93 0.87
C ALA A 201 -12.19 9.37 2.11
N GLU A 202 -10.91 9.68 2.27
CA GLU A 202 -10.01 9.10 3.28
C GLU A 202 -10.45 9.35 4.73
N LYS A 203 -11.19 10.43 5.00
CA LYS A 203 -11.76 10.72 6.32
C LYS A 203 -13.01 9.88 6.65
N ASN A 204 -13.58 9.20 5.63
CA ASN A 204 -14.71 8.29 5.78
C ASN A 204 -14.29 6.82 5.64
N PHE A 205 -13.38 6.54 4.70
CA PHE A 205 -12.81 5.22 4.47
C PHE A 205 -11.29 5.30 4.64
N PHE A 206 -10.81 5.02 5.85
CA PHE A 206 -9.45 5.28 6.27
C PHE A 206 -8.43 4.40 5.54
N PRO A 207 -7.42 5.00 4.88
CA PRO A 207 -6.42 4.26 4.10
C PRO A 207 -5.49 3.40 4.96
N ALA A 208 -4.68 2.58 4.33
CA ALA A 208 -3.56 1.91 4.99
C ALA A 208 -2.40 2.90 5.17
N ALA A 209 -1.61 2.73 6.23
CA ALA A 209 -0.35 3.45 6.38
C ALA A 209 0.54 3.24 5.16
N GLY A 210 1.15 4.31 4.64
CA GLY A 210 1.97 4.29 3.44
C GLY A 210 1.21 4.03 2.13
N GLN A 211 -0.14 3.98 2.13
CA GLN A 211 -0.89 3.85 0.88
C GLN A 211 -0.61 5.03 -0.04
N GLY A 212 -0.41 4.75 -1.33
CA GLY A 212 -0.04 5.75 -2.35
C GLY A 212 1.46 6.03 -2.46
N ALA A 213 2.27 5.71 -1.46
CA ALA A 213 3.72 5.91 -1.50
C ALA A 213 4.47 4.75 -2.16
N VAL A 214 5.56 5.09 -2.84
CA VAL A 214 6.59 4.15 -3.33
C VAL A 214 7.79 4.29 -2.42
N GLY A 215 8.22 3.20 -1.79
CA GLY A 215 9.38 3.15 -0.92
C GLY A 215 10.59 2.54 -1.63
N LEU A 216 11.76 3.08 -1.34
CA LEU A 216 13.05 2.63 -1.86
C LEU A 216 13.86 2.07 -0.70
N GLU A 217 14.08 0.76 -0.73
CA GLU A 217 14.81 0.01 0.28
C GLU A 217 16.20 -0.31 -0.24
N ILE A 218 17.20 -0.18 0.63
CA ILE A 218 18.60 -0.49 0.34
C ILE A 218 19.22 -1.28 1.50
N ARG A 219 20.43 -1.79 1.30
CA ARG A 219 21.25 -2.33 2.38
C ARG A 219 21.66 -1.22 3.37
N SER A 220 21.60 -1.51 4.66
CA SER A 220 22.18 -0.64 5.69
C SER A 220 23.68 -0.56 5.49
N GLY A 221 24.25 0.67 5.56
CA GLY A 221 25.68 0.91 5.35
C GLY A 221 26.13 1.01 3.89
N ASP A 222 25.24 0.86 2.90
CA ASP A 222 25.54 1.14 1.49
C ASP A 222 25.42 2.65 1.21
N GLU A 223 26.42 3.41 1.67
CA GLU A 223 26.41 4.87 1.56
C GLU A 223 26.48 5.38 0.11
N GLU A 224 27.14 4.65 -0.79
CA GLU A 224 27.21 5.01 -2.21
C GLU A 224 25.81 4.99 -2.85
N THR A 225 25.06 3.91 -2.66
CA THR A 225 23.66 3.81 -3.09
C THR A 225 22.78 4.81 -2.29
N GLY A 226 23.04 4.96 -0.98
CA GLY A 226 22.30 5.85 -0.12
C GLY A 226 22.27 7.30 -0.62
N VAL A 227 23.42 7.87 -0.99
CA VAL A 227 23.52 9.24 -1.51
C VAL A 227 22.69 9.42 -2.80
N ILE A 228 22.67 8.41 -3.67
CA ILE A 228 21.88 8.46 -4.92
C ILE A 228 20.38 8.44 -4.57
N ILE A 229 19.97 7.58 -3.66
CA ILE A 229 18.56 7.38 -3.31
C ILE A 229 18.02 8.54 -2.46
N ASP A 230 18.84 9.17 -1.60
CA ASP A 230 18.47 10.35 -0.84
C ASP A 230 18.02 11.51 -1.73
N ALA A 231 18.63 11.67 -2.90
CA ALA A 231 18.26 12.71 -3.86
C ALA A 231 16.82 12.54 -4.44
N LEU A 232 16.21 11.36 -4.27
CA LEU A 232 14.85 11.08 -4.71
C LEU A 232 13.83 11.29 -3.59
N ASN A 233 14.27 11.55 -2.36
CA ASN A 233 13.36 11.60 -1.23
C ASN A 233 12.42 12.81 -1.31
N HIS A 234 11.12 12.55 -1.28
CA HIS A 234 10.10 13.58 -1.18
C HIS A 234 9.78 13.83 0.30
N GLU A 235 10.28 14.93 0.84
CA GLU A 235 10.28 15.24 2.26
C GLU A 235 8.86 15.26 2.86
N GLU A 236 7.89 15.90 2.19
CA GLU A 236 6.50 15.92 2.64
C GLU A 236 5.93 14.50 2.78
N THR A 237 6.15 13.66 1.77
CA THR A 237 5.73 12.26 1.81
C THR A 237 6.44 11.51 2.93
N TRP A 238 7.74 11.71 3.08
CA TRP A 238 8.54 11.07 4.13
C TRP A 238 7.98 11.37 5.53
N ASN A 239 7.77 12.64 5.84
CA ASN A 239 7.25 13.06 7.13
C ASN A 239 5.89 12.42 7.46
N ARG A 240 5.00 12.36 6.47
CA ARG A 240 3.68 11.73 6.61
C ARG A 240 3.76 10.22 6.82
N VAL A 241 4.47 9.51 5.95
CA VAL A 241 4.53 8.05 6.03
C VAL A 241 5.35 7.57 7.21
N PHE A 242 6.35 8.35 7.63
CA PHE A 242 7.14 8.06 8.81
C PHE A 242 6.28 8.10 10.09
N ALA A 243 5.46 9.15 10.25
CA ALA A 243 4.52 9.23 11.35
C ALA A 243 3.44 8.12 11.31
N GLU A 244 2.90 7.80 10.12
CA GLU A 244 1.93 6.71 9.96
C GLU A 244 2.53 5.35 10.35
N ARG A 245 3.77 5.07 9.94
CA ARG A 245 4.48 3.82 10.26
C ARG A 245 4.84 3.74 11.74
N GLU A 246 5.30 4.86 12.34
CA GLU A 246 5.57 4.92 13.78
C GLU A 246 4.32 4.66 14.60
N PHE A 247 3.18 5.25 14.23
CA PHE A 247 1.90 4.98 14.88
C PHE A 247 1.55 3.47 14.85
N LEU A 248 1.73 2.79 13.71
CA LEU A 248 1.53 1.34 13.64
C LEU A 248 2.52 0.56 14.51
N ARG A 249 3.78 0.99 14.57
CA ARG A 249 4.82 0.38 15.42
C ARG A 249 4.45 0.47 16.91
N LEU A 250 3.95 1.62 17.36
CA LEU A 250 3.50 1.83 18.74
C LEU A 250 2.31 0.95 19.12
N LEU A 251 1.45 0.62 18.16
CA LEU A 251 0.33 -0.30 18.36
C LEU A 251 0.74 -1.77 18.34
N ASP A 252 2.00 -2.09 18.07
CA ASP A 252 2.47 -3.47 17.78
C ASP A 252 1.59 -4.12 16.70
N ALA A 253 1.21 -3.31 15.72
CA ALA A 253 0.23 -3.68 14.72
C ALA A 253 0.88 -4.39 13.55
N GLY A 254 0.67 -5.68 13.46
CA GLY A 254 0.98 -6.47 12.27
C GLY A 254 0.06 -6.12 11.09
N CYS A 255 0.39 -6.66 9.92
CA CYS A 255 -0.38 -6.44 8.67
C CYS A 255 -1.82 -6.96 8.72
N SER A 256 -2.13 -7.87 9.65
CA SER A 256 -3.47 -8.42 9.90
C SER A 256 -4.32 -7.53 10.80
N THR A 257 -3.74 -6.53 11.47
CA THR A 257 -4.49 -5.65 12.35
C THR A 257 -5.35 -4.69 11.53
N PRO A 258 -6.67 -4.62 11.77
CA PRO A 258 -7.57 -3.81 10.96
C PRO A 258 -7.52 -2.32 11.36
N ILE A 259 -6.44 -1.66 10.97
CA ILE A 259 -6.18 -0.24 11.24
C ILE A 259 -6.24 0.54 9.95
N GLY A 260 -6.99 1.64 9.95
CA GLY A 260 -6.89 2.69 8.95
C GLY A 260 -6.27 3.93 9.57
N VAL A 261 -5.37 4.59 8.84
CA VAL A 261 -4.75 5.85 9.25
C VAL A 261 -4.63 6.77 8.05
N TRP A 262 -5.00 8.04 8.22
CA TRP A 262 -4.76 9.09 7.24
C TRP A 262 -3.88 10.18 7.85
N SER A 263 -3.20 10.90 6.99
CA SER A 263 -2.41 12.08 7.36
C SER A 263 -2.53 13.15 6.28
N THR A 264 -2.49 14.41 6.68
CA THR A 264 -2.32 15.57 5.79
C THR A 264 -1.22 16.46 6.34
N LEU A 265 -0.48 17.11 5.46
CA LEU A 265 0.58 18.06 5.84
C LEU A 265 0.31 19.38 5.11
N GLU A 266 0.12 20.44 5.88
CA GLU A 266 -0.04 21.82 5.39
C GLU A 266 1.09 22.67 5.93
N GLY A 267 2.07 23.00 5.06
CA GLY A 267 3.34 23.55 5.50
C GLY A 267 4.08 22.58 6.42
N GLU A 268 4.36 22.96 7.65
CA GLU A 268 4.97 22.09 8.67
C GLU A 268 3.94 21.40 9.58
N HIS A 269 2.64 21.71 9.43
CA HIS A 269 1.60 21.21 10.31
C HIS A 269 1.04 19.88 9.81
N LEU A 270 1.37 18.81 10.51
CA LEU A 270 0.87 17.46 10.27
C LEU A 270 -0.42 17.22 11.06
N GLU A 271 -1.48 16.80 10.40
CA GLU A 271 -2.69 16.26 11.01
C GLU A 271 -2.80 14.76 10.71
N MET A 272 -3.10 13.96 11.71
CA MET A 272 -3.30 12.51 11.57
C MET A 272 -4.61 12.06 12.21
N GLY A 273 -5.24 11.05 11.62
CA GLY A 273 -6.38 10.39 12.24
C GLY A 273 -6.32 8.87 12.03
N ALA A 274 -6.75 8.15 13.04
CA ALA A 274 -6.77 6.68 13.01
C ALA A 274 -8.12 6.11 13.36
N ARG A 275 -8.39 4.94 12.79
CA ARG A 275 -9.53 4.08 13.10
C ARG A 275 -9.02 2.66 13.31
N VAL A 276 -9.19 2.18 14.54
CA VAL A 276 -8.75 0.84 14.95
C VAL A 276 -9.97 -0.02 15.23
N PHE A 277 -10.14 -1.09 14.47
CA PHE A 277 -11.19 -2.05 14.69
C PHE A 277 -10.67 -3.16 15.62
N PRO A 278 -11.40 -3.47 16.70
CA PRO A 278 -10.96 -4.51 17.61
C PRO A 278 -11.09 -5.90 16.99
N GLU A 279 -10.33 -6.83 17.53
CA GLU A 279 -10.58 -8.24 17.33
C GLU A 279 -11.80 -8.66 18.19
N GLY A 280 -12.75 -9.37 17.59
CA GLY A 280 -13.97 -9.81 18.28
C GLY A 280 -15.02 -8.71 18.48
N SER A 281 -15.66 -8.66 19.66
CA SER A 281 -16.81 -7.80 20.00
C SER A 281 -16.43 -6.45 20.62
N GLY A 282 -15.17 -6.05 20.59
CA GLY A 282 -14.72 -4.79 21.16
C GLY A 282 -15.28 -3.56 20.40
N MET A 283 -15.16 -2.37 21.01
CA MET A 283 -15.60 -1.13 20.41
C MET A 283 -14.57 -0.58 19.41
N LEU A 284 -15.05 0.00 18.31
CA LEU A 284 -14.24 0.79 17.40
C LEU A 284 -13.61 1.97 18.15
N ARG A 285 -12.28 2.11 18.05
CA ARG A 285 -11.55 3.26 18.56
C ARG A 285 -11.21 4.21 17.41
N LYS A 286 -11.40 5.50 17.63
CA LYS A 286 -11.07 6.56 16.67
C LYS A 286 -10.41 7.72 17.43
N ALA A 287 -9.30 8.20 16.91
CA ALA A 287 -8.59 9.34 17.45
C ALA A 287 -7.99 10.19 16.32
N SER A 288 -7.61 11.43 16.67
CA SER A 288 -6.80 12.30 15.85
C SER A 288 -5.77 13.03 16.70
N ALA A 289 -4.71 13.49 16.06
CA ALA A 289 -3.68 14.34 16.65
C ALA A 289 -3.09 15.26 15.57
N SER A 290 -2.51 16.37 15.98
CA SER A 290 -1.85 17.30 15.06
C SER A 290 -0.68 18.03 15.73
N GLY A 291 0.30 18.47 14.94
CA GLY A 291 1.50 19.14 15.40
C GLY A 291 2.51 19.34 14.29
N VAL A 292 3.70 19.82 14.66
CA VAL A 292 4.78 20.10 13.69
C VAL A 292 5.88 19.02 13.68
N VAL A 293 5.95 18.18 14.70
CA VAL A 293 6.94 17.11 14.79
C VAL A 293 6.27 15.76 14.51
N PRO A 294 6.54 15.12 13.37
CA PRO A 294 5.82 13.89 12.93
C PRO A 294 5.80 12.77 13.97
N MET A 295 6.91 12.54 14.65
CA MET A 295 7.02 11.52 15.72
C MET A 295 6.12 11.83 16.91
N GLU A 296 6.07 13.08 17.35
CA GLU A 296 5.23 13.50 18.48
C GLU A 296 3.75 13.39 18.14
N VAL A 297 3.37 13.71 16.89
CA VAL A 297 1.98 13.53 16.40
C VAL A 297 1.59 12.07 16.42
N ALA A 298 2.48 11.17 15.99
CA ALA A 298 2.23 9.72 16.04
C ALA A 298 2.05 9.22 17.47
N HIS A 299 2.91 9.64 18.38
CA HIS A 299 2.82 9.30 19.82
C HIS A 299 1.54 9.87 20.46
N GLN A 300 1.19 11.14 20.18
CA GLN A 300 -0.03 11.75 20.68
C GLN A 300 -1.29 11.01 20.13
N LEU A 301 -1.28 10.64 18.86
CA LEU A 301 -2.36 9.85 18.26
C LEU A 301 -2.53 8.50 18.96
N PHE A 302 -1.42 7.85 19.30
CA PHE A 302 -1.44 6.59 20.05
C PHE A 302 -2.00 6.77 21.46
N GLU A 303 -1.58 7.81 22.19
CA GLU A 303 -2.13 8.12 23.53
C GLU A 303 -3.63 8.45 23.48
N ASN A 304 -4.08 9.19 22.47
CA ASN A 304 -5.48 9.55 22.31
C ASN A 304 -6.39 8.33 21.98
N LEU A 305 -5.80 7.18 21.62
CA LEU A 305 -6.52 5.93 21.37
C LEU A 305 -6.68 5.04 22.62
N LYS A 306 -5.91 5.28 23.68
CA LYS A 306 -6.02 4.53 24.96
C LYS A 306 -7.32 4.86 25.68
#